data_7bad79b445876630953168562edc17b6
#
_entry.id   7bad79b445876630953168562edc17b6
#
_cell.length_a   1.000
_cell.length_b   1.000
_cell.length_c   1.000
_cell.angle_alpha   90.00
_cell.angle_beta   90.00
_cell.angle_gamma   90.00
#
_symmetry.space_group_name_H-M   'P 1'
#
loop_
_entity.id
_entity.type
_entity.pdbx_description
1 polymer ?
#
loop_
_entity_poly.entity_id
_entity_poly.type
_entity_poly.pdbx_seq_one_letter_code
_entity_poly.pdbx_strand_id
1 'polypeptide(L)'
;MTTQLTTETRMCPVRDLNPQQSLRRRRIYPVNRTGHGLYYRHNDLNLQFRSPLNQSISFTISAMNLLLLRTDQIKQNIAIVSGRQFDQLSKVHRAEIGDSVRIGEINGLMGTGIITAMDEQSATIQVNLHSSPPTALPLTMILALPRPKMLRRIIQTIAAMGVKKLYLVNSHRVEKSFWQTAFLQPDALREQLILGLEQARDTHMPEIIQRKLFKPFVEDELGEIITGTNALVAQPSSQSSCPVNSADPISLAIGPEGGFIPYEIEKLNQIGFESVHLGPRILRVENAVPALISRLYPA
;
A
#
# COMPACT_ATOMS: atom_id res chain seq x y z
N MET A 1 66.07 -0.55 26.07
CA MET A 1 65.20 -0.01 27.11
C MET A 1 63.76 -0.30 26.71
N THR A 2 63.22 -1.32 27.32
CA THR A 2 61.94 -1.95 26.98
C THR A 2 60.93 -1.56 28.07
N THR A 3 59.83 -1.00 27.75
CA THR A 3 58.76 -0.77 28.69
C THR A 3 57.51 -1.45 28.22
N GLN A 4 57.15 -2.56 28.85
CA GLN A 4 55.84 -3.24 28.69
C GLN A 4 54.79 -2.53 29.54
N LEU A 5 53.64 -2.32 28.97
CA LEU A 5 52.40 -1.95 29.67
C LEU A 5 51.41 -3.11 29.61
N THR A 6 51.18 -3.73 30.75
CA THR A 6 50.19 -4.76 31.00
C THR A 6 48.85 -4.11 31.27
N THR A 7 47.80 -4.48 30.51
CA THR A 7 46.40 -4.08 30.80
C THR A 7 45.67 -5.22 31.52
N GLU A 8 45.36 -5.00 32.77
CA GLU A 8 44.49 -5.88 33.58
C GLU A 8 43.04 -5.71 33.23
N THR A 9 42.40 -6.82 32.87
CA THR A 9 40.96 -6.93 32.65
C THR A 9 40.29 -7.27 34.00
N ARG A 10 39.56 -6.33 34.57
CA ARG A 10 38.70 -6.59 35.73
C ARG A 10 37.34 -7.07 35.27
N MET A 11 37.00 -8.33 35.53
CA MET A 11 35.62 -8.87 35.49
C MET A 11 34.83 -8.35 36.71
N CYS A 12 33.62 -7.83 36.45
CA CYS A 12 32.63 -7.58 37.50
C CYS A 12 31.67 -8.78 37.59
N PRO A 13 31.24 -9.18 38.78
CA PRO A 13 30.41 -10.36 38.98
C PRO A 13 28.93 -10.06 38.68
N VAL A 14 28.28 -11.05 38.05
CA VAL A 14 26.84 -11.12 37.86
C VAL A 14 26.14 -11.28 39.19
N ARG A 15 25.21 -10.39 39.50
CA ARG A 15 24.23 -10.58 40.59
C ARG A 15 22.87 -10.87 39.97
N ASP A 16 22.31 -12.01 40.37
CA ASP A 16 20.95 -12.42 40.13
C ASP A 16 19.96 -11.39 40.70
N LEU A 17 19.00 -10.98 39.86
CA LEU A 17 17.85 -10.19 40.26
C LEU A 17 16.54 -10.86 39.84
N ASN A 18 15.77 -11.15 40.85
CA ASN A 18 14.44 -11.72 40.94
C ASN A 18 13.40 -11.02 39.99
N PRO A 19 12.52 -11.78 39.30
CA PRO A 19 11.56 -11.20 38.35
C PRO A 19 10.22 -10.89 39.03
N GLN A 20 10.09 -9.75 39.67
CA GLN A 20 8.79 -9.14 40.02
C GLN A 20 8.99 -7.69 40.48
N GLN A 21 8.97 -6.76 39.53
CA GLN A 21 8.49 -5.38 39.73
C GLN A 21 8.60 -4.59 38.41
N SER A 22 7.49 -4.53 37.66
CA SER A 22 7.30 -3.66 36.50
C SER A 22 7.05 -2.22 36.99
N LEU A 23 8.06 -1.40 37.12
CA LEU A 23 7.91 0.05 37.23
C LEU A 23 8.26 0.72 35.93
N ARG A 24 7.22 1.27 35.28
CA ARG A 24 7.30 2.10 34.07
C ARG A 24 8.20 3.31 34.35
N ARG A 25 9.43 3.33 33.83
CA ARG A 25 10.25 4.54 33.77
C ARG A 25 9.81 5.38 32.55
N ARG A 26 9.23 6.55 32.83
CA ARG A 26 9.01 7.62 31.89
C ARG A 26 10.36 8.17 31.45
N ARG A 27 10.70 8.10 30.16
CA ARG A 27 11.79 8.90 29.58
C ARG A 27 11.26 10.30 29.30
N ILE A 28 11.82 11.29 29.96
CA ILE A 28 11.59 12.72 29.69
C ILE A 28 12.67 13.15 28.70
N TYR A 29 12.27 13.67 27.55
CA TYR A 29 13.16 14.32 26.59
C TYR A 29 13.05 15.84 26.74
N PRO A 30 14.14 16.61 26.57
CA PRO A 30 14.10 18.05 26.76
C PRO A 30 13.25 18.74 25.68
N VAL A 31 12.43 19.69 26.12
CA VAL A 31 11.58 20.53 25.28
C VAL A 31 12.42 21.65 24.69
N ASN A 32 12.39 21.81 23.38
CA ASN A 32 13.01 22.95 22.70
C ASN A 32 12.16 24.22 22.90
N ARG A 33 12.79 25.36 23.01
CA ARG A 33 12.19 26.67 23.40
C ARG A 33 11.21 27.30 22.40
N THR A 34 10.70 26.60 21.40
CA THR A 34 9.80 27.14 20.37
C THR A 34 8.37 26.58 20.39
N GLY A 35 7.97 25.90 21.43
CA GLY A 35 6.54 25.71 21.79
C GLY A 35 5.64 24.94 20.83
N HIS A 36 6.12 24.27 19.77
CA HIS A 36 5.30 23.44 18.89
C HIS A 36 5.86 22.03 18.82
N GLY A 37 5.35 21.14 19.69
CA GLY A 37 5.61 19.71 19.67
C GLY A 37 4.36 18.96 19.24
N LEU A 38 4.37 18.35 18.07
CA LEU A 38 3.35 17.39 17.63
C LEU A 38 3.61 16.04 18.30
N TYR A 39 2.76 15.67 19.27
CA TYR A 39 2.76 14.34 19.87
C TYR A 39 1.73 13.46 19.15
N TYR A 40 2.17 12.41 18.45
CA TYR A 40 1.30 11.30 18.08
C TYR A 40 1.15 10.35 19.28
N ARG A 41 -0.01 10.32 19.89
CA ARG A 41 -0.46 9.23 20.77
C ARG A 41 -1.50 8.42 20.03
N HIS A 42 -1.28 7.13 19.92
CA HIS A 42 -2.36 6.17 19.75
C HIS A 42 -3.23 6.22 21.01
N ASN A 43 -4.54 6.27 20.79
CA ASN A 43 -5.67 6.21 21.69
C ASN A 43 -6.18 7.54 22.28
N ASP A 44 -7.43 7.80 21.93
CA ASP A 44 -8.43 8.62 22.65
C ASP A 44 -8.14 10.12 22.81
N LEU A 45 -8.45 10.88 21.77
CA LEU A 45 -8.75 12.30 21.91
C LEU A 45 -10.22 12.58 21.58
N ASN A 46 -11.08 12.38 22.58
CA ASN A 46 -12.37 13.07 22.64
C ASN A 46 -12.09 14.53 23.04
N LEU A 47 -11.88 15.39 22.02
CA LEU A 47 -11.86 16.83 22.23
C LEU A 47 -13.29 17.37 22.10
N GLN A 48 -13.96 17.57 23.21
CA GLN A 48 -15.23 18.32 23.26
C GLN A 48 -14.89 19.81 23.21
N PHE A 49 -15.09 20.44 22.06
CA PHE A 49 -15.16 21.90 21.95
C PHE A 49 -16.60 22.36 22.20
N ARG A 50 -16.85 23.03 23.30
CA ARG A 50 -18.11 23.75 23.52
C ARG A 50 -18.05 25.09 22.80
N SER A 51 -18.84 25.28 21.76
CA SER A 51 -19.10 26.57 21.14
C SER A 51 -20.13 27.32 22.02
N PRO A 52 -20.09 28.69 22.07
CA PRO A 52 -21.04 29.47 22.85
C PRO A 52 -22.47 29.49 22.30
N LEU A 53 -22.75 28.79 21.23
CA LEU A 53 -24.08 28.67 20.58
C LEU A 53 -24.65 27.25 20.70
N ASN A 54 -24.61 26.64 21.83
CA ASN A 54 -25.39 25.46 22.26
C ASN A 54 -25.74 24.41 21.18
N GLN A 55 -24.92 24.25 20.12
CA GLN A 55 -24.95 23.14 19.17
C GLN A 55 -23.73 22.28 19.42
N SER A 56 -23.94 21.09 19.96
CA SER A 56 -22.92 20.06 20.08
C SER A 56 -22.56 19.58 18.68
N ILE A 57 -21.53 20.16 18.07
CA ILE A 57 -20.93 19.61 16.85
C ILE A 57 -20.06 18.46 17.31
N SER A 58 -20.60 17.26 17.27
CA SER A 58 -19.81 16.03 17.45
C SER A 58 -18.94 15.84 16.21
N PHE A 59 -17.70 16.32 16.25
CA PHE A 59 -16.70 15.92 15.27
C PHE A 59 -16.11 14.58 15.73
N THR A 60 -16.79 13.51 15.42
CA THR A 60 -16.15 12.20 15.47
C THR A 60 -15.19 12.15 14.29
N ILE A 61 -13.92 12.53 14.52
CA ILE A 61 -12.85 12.20 13.57
C ILE A 61 -12.66 10.69 13.67
N SER A 62 -13.54 9.96 13.02
CA SER A 62 -13.37 8.54 12.82
C SER A 62 -12.12 8.37 11.97
N ALA A 63 -11.10 7.69 12.52
CA ALA A 63 -9.91 7.24 11.79
C ALA A 63 -10.27 6.15 10.76
N MET A 64 -11.51 6.17 10.26
CA MET A 64 -12.03 5.18 9.33
C MET A 64 -11.39 5.34 7.95
N ASN A 65 -10.94 4.22 7.41
CA ASN A 65 -10.60 4.10 6.00
C ASN A 65 -11.85 4.34 5.14
N LEU A 66 -11.67 4.51 3.84
CA LEU A 66 -12.77 4.64 2.90
C LEU A 66 -13.61 3.35 2.87
N LEU A 67 -14.93 3.47 2.91
CA LEU A 67 -15.84 2.36 2.62
C LEU A 67 -16.17 2.40 1.12
N LEU A 68 -15.67 1.42 0.36
CA LEU A 68 -15.92 1.34 -1.08
C LEU A 68 -17.23 0.64 -1.39
N LEU A 69 -18.09 1.33 -2.10
CA LEU A 69 -19.40 0.86 -2.54
C LEU A 69 -19.37 0.51 -4.03
N ARG A 70 -20.06 -0.56 -4.42
CA ARG A 70 -20.35 -0.82 -5.83
C ARG A 70 -21.49 0.07 -6.28
N THR A 71 -21.53 0.41 -7.57
CA THR A 71 -22.60 1.22 -8.18
C THR A 71 -23.98 0.63 -7.92
N ASP A 72 -24.14 -0.70 -7.96
CA ASP A 72 -25.41 -1.39 -7.72
C ASP A 72 -25.92 -1.30 -6.26
N GLN A 73 -25.02 -0.99 -5.31
CA GLN A 73 -25.38 -0.77 -3.90
C GLN A 73 -25.96 0.62 -3.65
N ILE A 74 -25.77 1.58 -4.56
CA ILE A 74 -26.23 2.96 -4.39
C ILE A 74 -27.51 3.19 -5.21
N LYS A 75 -28.61 3.48 -4.53
CA LYS A 75 -29.90 3.79 -5.18
C LYS A 75 -30.47 5.06 -4.55
N GLN A 76 -30.75 6.08 -5.36
CA GLN A 76 -31.32 7.35 -4.89
C GLN A 76 -30.55 7.96 -3.69
N ASN A 77 -29.22 7.92 -3.74
CA ASN A 77 -28.33 8.38 -2.67
C ASN A 77 -28.46 7.60 -1.34
N ILE A 78 -28.95 6.39 -1.39
CA ILE A 78 -29.01 5.45 -0.26
C ILE A 78 -28.20 4.21 -0.62
N ALA A 79 -27.35 3.76 0.28
CA ALA A 79 -26.62 2.51 0.16
C ALA A 79 -26.95 1.57 1.32
N ILE A 80 -27.09 0.27 1.02
CA ILE A 80 -27.21 -0.78 2.04
C ILE A 80 -25.92 -1.59 2.01
N VAL A 81 -25.26 -1.69 3.16
CA VAL A 81 -24.02 -2.44 3.34
C VAL A 81 -24.23 -3.61 4.29
N SER A 82 -23.64 -4.76 3.94
CA SER A 82 -23.72 -6.01 4.71
C SER A 82 -22.40 -6.76 4.66
N GLY A 83 -22.30 -7.91 5.35
CA GLY A 83 -21.12 -8.76 5.38
C GLY A 83 -19.86 -8.01 5.82
N ARG A 84 -18.75 -8.14 5.08
CA ARG A 84 -17.46 -7.51 5.42
C ARG A 84 -17.56 -6.00 5.66
N GLN A 85 -18.31 -5.29 4.83
CA GLN A 85 -18.48 -3.84 4.96
C GLN A 85 -19.21 -3.48 6.26
N PHE A 86 -20.27 -4.21 6.59
CA PHE A 86 -21.00 -4.05 7.84
C PHE A 86 -20.14 -4.42 9.06
N ASP A 87 -19.40 -5.53 8.99
CA ASP A 87 -18.47 -5.94 10.05
C ASP A 87 -17.41 -4.86 10.33
N GLN A 88 -16.90 -4.22 9.30
CA GLN A 88 -15.97 -3.11 9.42
C GLN A 88 -16.59 -1.93 10.16
N LEU A 89 -17.81 -1.54 9.82
CA LEU A 89 -18.54 -0.46 10.51
C LEU A 89 -18.83 -0.81 11.96
N SER A 90 -19.48 -1.95 12.21
CA SER A 90 -20.02 -2.31 13.51
C SER A 90 -18.93 -2.82 14.49
N LYS A 91 -18.07 -3.74 14.05
CA LYS A 91 -17.11 -4.42 14.93
C LYS A 91 -15.78 -3.68 15.07
N VAL A 92 -15.28 -3.08 13.97
CA VAL A 92 -13.98 -2.40 13.97
C VAL A 92 -14.14 -0.94 14.41
N HIS A 93 -15.08 -0.22 13.83
CA HIS A 93 -15.28 1.20 14.09
C HIS A 93 -16.34 1.50 15.14
N ARG A 94 -17.16 0.50 15.53
CA ARG A 94 -18.24 0.65 16.49
C ARG A 94 -19.15 1.85 16.14
N ALA A 95 -19.41 1.98 14.85
CA ALA A 95 -20.24 3.07 14.34
C ALA A 95 -21.69 2.92 14.78
N GLU A 96 -22.34 4.03 15.05
CA GLU A 96 -23.73 4.11 15.51
C GLU A 96 -24.59 4.87 14.48
N ILE A 97 -25.92 4.80 14.65
CA ILE A 97 -26.86 5.58 13.83
C ILE A 97 -26.61 7.08 14.07
N GLY A 98 -26.47 7.84 12.99
CA GLY A 98 -26.11 9.25 13.00
C GLY A 98 -24.61 9.53 12.77
N ASP A 99 -23.77 8.51 12.83
CA ASP A 99 -22.34 8.69 12.55
C ASP A 99 -22.07 8.97 11.07
N SER A 100 -21.04 9.79 10.86
CA SER A 100 -20.52 10.10 9.52
C SER A 100 -19.38 9.17 9.17
N VAL A 101 -19.45 8.56 7.98
CA VAL A 101 -18.46 7.65 7.44
C VAL A 101 -17.95 8.15 6.10
N ARG A 102 -16.65 7.89 5.78
CA ARG A 102 -16.12 8.16 4.45
C ARG A 102 -16.52 7.06 3.50
N ILE A 103 -17.04 7.44 2.36
CA ILE A 103 -17.49 6.51 1.33
C ILE A 103 -16.92 6.90 -0.03
N GLY A 104 -16.83 5.91 -0.91
CA GLY A 104 -16.49 6.10 -2.32
C GLY A 104 -17.20 5.07 -3.18
N GLU A 105 -17.60 5.48 -4.38
CA GLU A 105 -18.09 4.56 -5.40
C GLU A 105 -16.91 4.01 -6.21
N ILE A 106 -16.86 2.70 -6.41
CA ILE A 106 -15.80 2.07 -7.22
C ILE A 106 -15.80 2.70 -8.63
N ASN A 107 -14.65 3.21 -9.05
CA ASN A 107 -14.42 3.97 -10.28
C ASN A 107 -15.23 5.27 -10.38
N GLY A 108 -15.73 5.78 -9.26
CA GLY A 108 -16.54 6.98 -9.17
C GLY A 108 -15.99 7.98 -8.14
N LEU A 109 -16.86 8.86 -7.69
CA LEU A 109 -16.54 9.91 -6.71
C LEU A 109 -16.39 9.34 -5.29
N MET A 110 -15.78 10.15 -4.45
CA MET A 110 -15.70 9.98 -3.00
C MET A 110 -16.57 11.00 -2.29
N GLY A 111 -16.87 10.75 -1.01
CA GLY A 111 -17.62 11.68 -0.20
C GLY A 111 -17.85 11.17 1.21
N THR A 112 -18.99 11.52 1.77
CA THR A 112 -19.41 11.14 3.10
C THR A 112 -20.76 10.44 3.08
N GLY A 113 -21.01 9.60 4.06
CA GLY A 113 -22.31 8.99 4.29
C GLY A 113 -22.72 9.14 5.74
N ILE A 114 -24.02 9.26 5.99
CA ILE A 114 -24.59 9.25 7.33
C ILE A 114 -25.31 7.92 7.52
N ILE A 115 -25.01 7.21 8.58
CA ILE A 115 -25.70 5.96 8.93
C ILE A 115 -27.11 6.33 9.43
N THR A 116 -28.13 5.93 8.69
CA THR A 116 -29.54 6.27 9.00
C THR A 116 -30.31 5.14 9.69
N ALA A 117 -29.85 3.90 9.46
CA ALA A 117 -30.41 2.73 10.14
C ALA A 117 -29.31 1.64 10.26
N MET A 118 -29.40 0.81 11.28
CA MET A 118 -28.52 -0.33 11.50
C MET A 118 -29.29 -1.44 12.20
N ASP A 119 -29.12 -2.66 11.71
CA ASP A 119 -29.62 -3.88 12.35
C ASP A 119 -28.45 -4.83 12.67
N GLU A 120 -28.71 -6.12 12.91
CA GLU A 120 -27.68 -7.10 13.27
C GLU A 120 -26.78 -7.53 12.09
N GLN A 121 -27.20 -7.26 10.84
CA GLN A 121 -26.57 -7.78 9.63
C GLN A 121 -26.27 -6.72 8.57
N SER A 122 -26.89 -5.55 8.69
CA SER A 122 -26.78 -4.49 7.69
C SER A 122 -26.82 -3.08 8.27
N ALA A 123 -26.34 -2.13 7.48
CA ALA A 123 -26.49 -0.70 7.76
C ALA A 123 -26.97 0.02 6.50
N THR A 124 -27.90 0.98 6.71
CA THR A 124 -28.37 1.89 5.67
C THR A 124 -27.62 3.22 5.81
N ILE A 125 -27.08 3.71 4.71
CA ILE A 125 -26.25 4.91 4.67
C ILE A 125 -26.84 5.90 3.66
N GLN A 126 -27.12 7.12 4.09
CA GLN A 126 -27.41 8.24 3.20
C GLN A 126 -26.11 8.75 2.60
N VAL A 127 -25.96 8.65 1.28
CA VAL A 127 -24.70 8.85 0.53
C VAL A 127 -24.65 10.27 -0.04
N ASN A 128 -23.50 10.95 0.08
CA ASN A 128 -23.21 12.20 -0.60
C ASN A 128 -21.81 12.16 -1.22
N LEU A 129 -21.73 11.91 -2.52
CA LEU A 129 -20.49 11.85 -3.30
C LEU A 129 -20.22 13.20 -3.97
N HIS A 130 -19.04 13.81 -3.71
CA HIS A 130 -18.78 15.18 -4.15
C HIS A 130 -17.32 15.47 -4.49
N SER A 131 -16.41 14.54 -4.29
CA SER A 131 -14.98 14.75 -4.54
C SER A 131 -14.38 13.68 -5.43
N SER A 132 -13.48 14.09 -6.32
CA SER A 132 -12.72 13.14 -7.15
C SER A 132 -11.71 12.36 -6.31
N PRO A 133 -11.40 11.10 -6.67
CA PRO A 133 -10.31 10.35 -6.07
C PRO A 133 -8.93 10.98 -6.42
N PRO A 134 -7.86 10.58 -5.72
CA PRO A 134 -6.50 10.96 -6.07
C PRO A 134 -6.16 10.61 -7.51
N THR A 135 -5.29 11.42 -8.12
CA THR A 135 -4.81 11.19 -9.48
C THR A 135 -3.99 9.89 -9.53
N ALA A 136 -4.24 9.08 -10.55
CA ALA A 136 -3.46 7.88 -10.81
C ALA A 136 -1.99 8.23 -11.11
N LEU A 137 -1.06 7.38 -10.66
CA LEU A 137 0.33 7.50 -11.09
C LEU A 137 0.45 7.13 -12.59
N PRO A 138 1.25 7.86 -13.36
CA PRO A 138 1.51 7.53 -14.77
C PRO A 138 2.50 6.35 -14.86
N LEU A 139 2.16 5.24 -14.23
CA LEU A 139 3.00 4.05 -14.07
C LEU A 139 2.28 2.79 -14.55
N THR A 140 2.84 2.14 -15.55
CA THR A 140 2.51 0.76 -15.94
C THR A 140 3.51 -0.19 -15.29
N MET A 141 3.04 -1.14 -14.50
CA MET A 141 3.90 -2.11 -13.84
C MET A 141 3.85 -3.47 -14.54
N ILE A 142 5.01 -4.03 -14.82
CA ILE A 142 5.20 -5.38 -15.33
C ILE A 142 5.89 -6.18 -14.22
N LEU A 143 5.15 -7.04 -13.54
CA LEU A 143 5.64 -7.80 -12.40
C LEU A 143 5.69 -9.28 -12.74
N ALA A 144 6.89 -9.88 -12.70
CA ALA A 144 6.99 -11.33 -12.74
C ALA A 144 6.31 -11.90 -11.49
N LEU A 145 5.47 -12.95 -11.69
CA LEU A 145 4.60 -13.47 -10.65
C LEU A 145 5.38 -13.87 -9.39
N PRO A 146 5.21 -13.16 -8.28
CA PRO A 146 5.90 -13.49 -7.04
C PRO A 146 5.20 -14.64 -6.31
N ARG A 147 5.79 -15.11 -5.21
CA ARG A 147 5.14 -16.11 -4.35
C ARG A 147 3.75 -15.67 -3.92
N PRO A 148 2.76 -16.58 -3.88
CA PRO A 148 1.35 -16.22 -3.62
C PRO A 148 1.12 -15.37 -2.37
N LYS A 149 1.83 -15.65 -1.29
CA LYS A 149 1.74 -14.86 -0.04
C LYS A 149 2.23 -13.41 -0.23
N MET A 150 3.26 -13.21 -1.07
CA MET A 150 3.79 -11.88 -1.37
C MET A 150 2.89 -11.15 -2.36
N LEU A 151 2.34 -11.86 -3.34
CA LEU A 151 1.40 -11.31 -4.31
C LEU A 151 0.25 -10.54 -3.64
N ARG A 152 -0.39 -11.11 -2.61
CA ARG A 152 -1.46 -10.42 -1.87
C ARG A 152 -1.02 -9.05 -1.36
N ARG A 153 0.13 -8.98 -0.70
CA ARG A 153 0.67 -7.73 -0.14
C ARG A 153 1.02 -6.74 -1.23
N ILE A 154 1.64 -7.22 -2.30
CA ILE A 154 2.03 -6.35 -3.42
C ILE A 154 0.79 -5.75 -4.09
N ILE A 155 -0.27 -6.52 -4.31
CA ILE A 155 -1.52 -6.02 -4.90
C ILE A 155 -2.15 -4.92 -4.03
N GLN A 156 -2.22 -5.12 -2.71
CA GLN A 156 -2.69 -4.08 -1.79
C GLN A 156 -1.80 -2.83 -1.85
N THR A 157 -0.47 -3.03 -1.89
CA THR A 157 0.50 -1.92 -1.95
C THR A 157 0.36 -1.11 -3.24
N ILE A 158 0.29 -1.74 -4.41
CA ILE A 158 0.18 -1.04 -5.69
C ILE A 158 -1.14 -0.27 -5.80
N ALA A 159 -2.25 -0.86 -5.31
CA ALA A 159 -3.54 -0.18 -5.25
C ALA A 159 -3.46 1.06 -4.34
N ALA A 160 -2.86 0.91 -3.15
CA ALA A 160 -2.70 2.00 -2.20
C ALA A 160 -1.74 3.10 -2.68
N MET A 161 -0.76 2.78 -3.53
CA MET A 161 0.19 3.75 -4.07
C MET A 161 -0.23 4.37 -5.40
N GLY A 162 -1.46 4.11 -5.88
CA GLY A 162 -2.01 4.79 -7.07
C GLY A 162 -1.60 4.17 -8.40
N VAL A 163 -0.99 2.98 -8.44
CA VAL A 163 -0.71 2.25 -9.69
C VAL A 163 -2.02 1.67 -10.22
N LYS A 164 -2.37 1.95 -11.49
CA LYS A 164 -3.65 1.54 -12.07
C LYS A 164 -3.54 0.46 -13.15
N LYS A 165 -2.32 0.14 -13.60
CA LYS A 165 -2.11 -0.88 -14.62
C LYS A 165 -0.99 -1.83 -14.21
N LEU A 166 -1.33 -3.12 -14.06
CA LEU A 166 -0.42 -4.19 -13.65
C LEU A 166 -0.49 -5.35 -14.62
N TYR A 167 0.64 -5.70 -15.24
CA TYR A 167 0.83 -6.96 -15.93
C TYR A 167 1.52 -7.97 -15.02
N LEU A 168 0.82 -9.06 -14.68
CA LEU A 168 1.43 -10.21 -14.01
C LEU A 168 1.97 -11.15 -15.10
N VAL A 169 3.28 -11.34 -15.11
CA VAL A 169 3.94 -12.09 -16.19
C VAL A 169 4.68 -13.32 -15.65
N ASN A 170 4.79 -14.33 -16.51
CA ASN A 170 5.69 -15.44 -16.21
C ASN A 170 7.14 -15.06 -16.48
N SER A 171 8.09 -15.69 -15.80
CA SER A 171 9.51 -15.64 -16.11
C SER A 171 10.15 -16.99 -15.77
N HIS A 172 11.40 -17.19 -16.19
CA HIS A 172 12.09 -18.47 -16.03
C HIS A 172 12.15 -18.95 -14.57
N ARG A 173 12.31 -18.00 -13.63
CA ARG A 173 12.43 -18.29 -12.18
C ARG A 173 11.10 -18.22 -11.43
N VAL A 174 9.98 -18.15 -12.12
CA VAL A 174 8.64 -18.28 -11.53
C VAL A 174 8.25 -19.76 -11.45
N GLU A 175 7.91 -20.22 -10.29
CA GLU A 175 7.45 -21.61 -10.10
C GLU A 175 6.08 -21.81 -10.76
N LYS A 176 5.91 -22.88 -11.53
CA LYS A 176 4.65 -23.19 -12.24
C LYS A 176 3.45 -23.29 -11.29
N SER A 177 3.67 -23.74 -10.07
CA SER A 177 2.66 -23.83 -9.00
C SER A 177 2.06 -22.48 -8.61
N PHE A 178 2.80 -21.37 -8.77
CA PHE A 178 2.29 -20.03 -8.43
C PHE A 178 1.12 -19.62 -9.33
N TRP A 179 1.13 -20.07 -10.59
CA TRP A 179 0.03 -19.83 -11.52
C TRP A 179 -1.25 -20.61 -11.21
N GLN A 180 -1.17 -21.61 -10.32
CA GLN A 180 -2.31 -22.43 -9.91
C GLN A 180 -2.94 -21.95 -8.60
N THR A 181 -2.42 -20.88 -8.01
CA THR A 181 -2.94 -20.34 -6.75
C THR A 181 -4.35 -19.77 -6.88
N ALA A 182 -5.18 -20.01 -5.87
CA ALA A 182 -6.50 -19.39 -5.77
C ALA A 182 -6.45 -17.86 -5.70
N PHE A 183 -5.31 -17.26 -5.30
CA PHE A 183 -5.13 -15.80 -5.24
C PHE A 183 -5.13 -15.12 -6.62
N LEU A 184 -4.97 -15.85 -7.71
CA LEU A 184 -5.06 -15.33 -9.08
C LEU A 184 -6.48 -15.32 -9.64
N GLN A 185 -7.45 -15.86 -8.91
CA GLN A 185 -8.85 -15.79 -9.32
C GLN A 185 -9.33 -14.32 -9.29
N PRO A 186 -10.19 -13.91 -10.24
CA PRO A 186 -10.63 -12.52 -10.36
C PRO A 186 -11.20 -11.93 -9.07
N ASP A 187 -12.03 -12.68 -8.35
CA ASP A 187 -12.64 -12.23 -7.10
C ASP A 187 -11.61 -12.04 -5.98
N ALA A 188 -10.63 -12.96 -5.87
CA ALA A 188 -9.56 -12.86 -4.89
C ALA A 188 -8.64 -11.66 -5.16
N LEU A 189 -8.29 -11.40 -6.43
CA LEU A 189 -7.53 -10.22 -6.83
C LEU A 189 -8.30 -8.94 -6.53
N ARG A 190 -9.60 -8.90 -6.92
CA ARG A 190 -10.49 -7.78 -6.67
C ARG A 190 -10.58 -7.43 -5.18
N GLU A 191 -10.71 -8.44 -4.32
CA GLU A 191 -10.75 -8.23 -2.86
C GLU A 191 -9.47 -7.55 -2.36
N GLN A 192 -8.29 -7.98 -2.81
CA GLN A 192 -7.02 -7.36 -2.40
C GLN A 192 -6.88 -5.93 -2.92
N LEU A 193 -7.34 -5.64 -4.13
CA LEU A 193 -7.38 -4.29 -4.68
C LEU A 193 -8.29 -3.38 -3.84
N ILE A 194 -9.49 -3.84 -3.49
CA ILE A 194 -10.43 -3.09 -2.63
C ILE A 194 -9.78 -2.75 -1.29
N LEU A 195 -9.14 -3.71 -0.62
CA LEU A 195 -8.46 -3.47 0.65
C LEU A 195 -7.37 -2.40 0.54
N GLY A 196 -6.59 -2.40 -0.54
CA GLY A 196 -5.57 -1.36 -0.80
C GLY A 196 -6.18 0.01 -1.07
N LEU A 197 -7.24 0.08 -1.86
CA LEU A 197 -7.96 1.32 -2.19
C LEU A 197 -8.64 1.93 -0.95
N GLU A 198 -9.34 1.11 -0.16
CA GLU A 198 -9.97 1.54 1.10
C GLU A 198 -8.94 2.17 2.04
N GLN A 199 -7.75 1.55 2.16
CA GLN A 199 -6.65 2.06 2.97
C GLN A 199 -6.13 3.42 2.47
N ALA A 200 -6.00 3.58 1.16
CA ALA A 200 -5.44 4.77 0.53
C ALA A 200 -6.46 5.88 0.26
N ARG A 201 -7.75 5.60 0.52
CA ARG A 201 -8.87 6.51 0.18
C ARG A 201 -8.91 6.83 -1.31
N ASP A 202 -8.89 5.79 -2.12
CA ASP A 202 -8.96 5.88 -3.58
C ASP A 202 -10.13 5.01 -4.08
N THR A 203 -10.71 5.37 -5.21
CA THR A 203 -11.83 4.64 -5.81
C THR A 203 -11.50 4.00 -7.15
N HIS A 204 -10.43 4.44 -7.81
CA HIS A 204 -10.03 3.92 -9.11
C HIS A 204 -9.44 2.52 -9.00
N MET A 205 -10.19 1.53 -9.50
CA MET A 205 -9.79 0.13 -9.49
C MET A 205 -8.64 -0.12 -10.47
N PRO A 206 -7.48 -0.66 -9.99
CA PRO A 206 -6.42 -1.09 -10.89
C PRO A 206 -6.85 -2.24 -11.80
N GLU A 207 -6.37 -2.21 -13.04
CA GLU A 207 -6.48 -3.31 -13.98
C GLU A 207 -5.32 -4.28 -13.80
N ILE A 208 -5.62 -5.60 -13.68
CA ILE A 208 -4.62 -6.66 -13.59
C ILE A 208 -4.76 -7.57 -14.80
N ILE A 209 -3.70 -7.65 -15.60
CA ILE A 209 -3.63 -8.43 -16.82
C ILE A 209 -2.62 -9.56 -16.62
N GLN A 210 -3.03 -10.81 -16.86
CA GLN A 210 -2.16 -11.98 -16.69
C GLN A 210 -1.56 -12.43 -18.01
N ARG A 211 -0.23 -12.64 -18.08
CA ARG A 211 0.52 -13.13 -19.24
C ARG A 211 1.40 -14.31 -18.86
N LYS A 212 0.95 -15.51 -19.19
CA LYS A 212 1.60 -16.78 -18.78
C LYS A 212 2.81 -17.17 -19.64
N LEU A 213 3.10 -16.45 -20.71
CA LEU A 213 4.21 -16.71 -21.62
C LEU A 213 5.05 -15.44 -21.76
N PHE A 214 6.29 -15.46 -21.26
CA PHE A 214 7.18 -14.28 -21.25
C PHE A 214 7.54 -13.84 -22.67
N LYS A 215 8.05 -14.77 -23.50
CA LYS A 215 8.58 -14.44 -24.81
C LYS A 215 7.50 -13.85 -25.73
N PRO A 216 6.32 -14.45 -25.95
CA PRO A 216 5.28 -13.84 -26.78
C PRO A 216 4.84 -12.49 -26.23
N PHE A 217 4.69 -12.35 -24.91
CA PHE A 217 4.31 -11.07 -24.32
C PHE A 217 5.33 -9.96 -24.63
N VAL A 218 6.63 -10.24 -24.50
CA VAL A 218 7.68 -9.24 -24.74
C VAL A 218 7.82 -8.94 -26.24
N GLU A 219 7.77 -9.96 -27.10
CA GLU A 219 8.00 -9.79 -28.55
C GLU A 219 6.78 -9.23 -29.28
N ASP A 220 5.55 -9.58 -28.87
CA ASP A 220 4.34 -9.28 -29.62
C ASP A 220 3.49 -8.15 -29.03
N GLU A 221 3.54 -7.94 -27.70
CA GLU A 221 2.62 -7.00 -27.01
C GLU A 221 3.36 -5.83 -26.31
N LEU A 222 4.48 -6.12 -25.63
CA LEU A 222 5.07 -5.19 -24.69
C LEU A 222 5.64 -3.93 -25.36
N GLY A 223 6.12 -4.03 -26.59
CA GLY A 223 6.62 -2.89 -27.37
C GLY A 223 5.56 -1.80 -27.57
N GLU A 224 4.30 -2.19 -27.84
CA GLU A 224 3.18 -1.25 -27.96
C GLU A 224 2.81 -0.66 -26.59
N ILE A 225 2.79 -1.49 -25.53
CA ILE A 225 2.41 -1.09 -24.18
C ILE A 225 3.32 0.00 -23.61
N ILE A 226 4.62 -0.05 -23.94
CA ILE A 226 5.61 0.91 -23.42
C ILE A 226 5.74 2.18 -24.28
N THR A 227 5.03 2.25 -25.39
CA THR A 227 5.09 3.41 -26.30
C THR A 227 4.75 4.70 -25.56
N GLY A 228 5.62 5.71 -25.66
CA GLY A 228 5.45 6.99 -24.96
C GLY A 228 5.79 6.97 -23.45
N THR A 229 6.45 5.92 -22.98
CA THR A 229 6.91 5.83 -21.59
C THR A 229 8.42 5.64 -21.53
N ASN A 230 9.02 6.00 -20.38
CA ASN A 230 10.38 5.60 -20.05
C ASN A 230 10.35 4.17 -19.51
N ALA A 231 10.86 3.21 -20.26
CA ALA A 231 10.81 1.80 -19.90
C ALA A 231 12.03 1.42 -19.03
N LEU A 232 11.78 0.97 -17.80
CA LEU A 232 12.80 0.63 -16.83
C LEU A 232 12.66 -0.82 -16.36
N VAL A 233 13.78 -1.54 -16.22
CA VAL A 233 13.80 -2.86 -15.58
C VAL A 233 14.64 -2.84 -14.32
N ALA A 234 14.05 -3.26 -13.19
CA ALA A 234 14.75 -3.33 -11.92
C ALA A 234 15.75 -4.48 -11.91
N GLN A 235 17.04 -4.13 -11.91
CA GLN A 235 18.18 -5.06 -11.92
C GLN A 235 19.26 -4.64 -10.92
N PRO A 236 19.46 -5.39 -9.81
CA PRO A 236 20.45 -5.02 -8.79
C PRO A 236 21.89 -4.90 -9.31
N SER A 237 22.26 -5.63 -10.37
CA SER A 237 23.59 -5.59 -10.98
C SER A 237 23.77 -4.50 -12.05
N SER A 238 22.78 -3.66 -12.30
CA SER A 238 22.89 -2.53 -13.23
C SER A 238 23.93 -1.51 -12.76
N GLN A 239 24.49 -0.75 -13.70
CA GLN A 239 25.35 0.41 -13.42
C GLN A 239 24.55 1.70 -13.21
N SER A 240 23.31 1.77 -13.75
CA SER A 240 22.47 2.96 -13.71
C SER A 240 21.57 2.97 -12.48
N SER A 241 21.56 4.08 -11.74
CA SER A 241 20.60 4.27 -10.63
C SER A 241 19.20 4.53 -11.15
N CYS A 242 18.19 3.98 -10.48
CA CYS A 242 16.79 4.32 -10.74
C CYS A 242 16.59 5.85 -10.63
N PRO A 243 15.91 6.49 -11.58
CA PRO A 243 15.59 7.91 -11.54
C PRO A 243 14.85 8.31 -10.25
N VAL A 244 14.88 9.59 -9.94
CA VAL A 244 14.16 10.18 -8.80
C VAL A 244 13.21 11.25 -9.31
N ASN A 245 11.95 11.22 -8.86
CA ASN A 245 10.95 12.24 -9.19
C ASN A 245 10.75 12.42 -10.69
N SER A 246 10.28 11.36 -11.36
CA SER A 246 9.99 11.42 -12.80
C SER A 246 8.73 12.23 -13.08
N ALA A 247 8.81 13.13 -14.04
CA ALA A 247 7.64 13.82 -14.58
C ALA A 247 6.96 13.01 -15.70
N ASP A 248 7.68 12.08 -16.32
CA ASP A 248 7.23 11.32 -17.48
C ASP A 248 6.54 10.00 -17.07
N PRO A 249 5.66 9.48 -17.92
CA PRO A 249 5.11 8.14 -17.74
C PRO A 249 6.21 7.07 -17.76
N ILE A 250 6.09 6.08 -16.88
CA ILE A 250 7.06 4.99 -16.75
C ILE A 250 6.40 3.64 -16.97
N SER A 251 7.10 2.75 -17.66
CA SER A 251 6.84 1.31 -17.66
C SER A 251 7.94 0.61 -16.87
N LEU A 252 7.58 0.01 -15.73
CA LEU A 252 8.52 -0.57 -14.78
C LEU A 252 8.41 -2.09 -14.75
N ALA A 253 9.46 -2.79 -15.16
CA ALA A 253 9.55 -4.24 -15.07
C ALA A 253 10.31 -4.67 -13.80
N ILE A 254 9.72 -5.61 -13.05
CA ILE A 254 10.30 -6.17 -11.81
C ILE A 254 10.28 -7.69 -11.90
N GLY A 255 11.44 -8.32 -11.73
CA GLY A 255 11.59 -9.78 -11.73
C GLY A 255 11.03 -10.47 -10.50
N PRO A 256 10.95 -11.81 -10.48
CA PRO A 256 10.57 -12.59 -9.31
C PRO A 256 11.68 -12.55 -8.24
N GLU A 257 11.52 -13.27 -7.14
CA GLU A 257 12.50 -13.29 -6.03
C GLU A 257 13.91 -13.65 -6.47
N GLY A 258 14.06 -14.46 -7.51
CA GLY A 258 15.37 -14.80 -8.11
C GLY A 258 15.86 -13.80 -9.17
N GLY A 259 15.06 -12.78 -9.49
CA GLY A 259 15.32 -11.84 -10.58
C GLY A 259 15.10 -12.45 -11.97
N PHE A 260 15.17 -11.63 -13.00
CA PHE A 260 15.19 -12.07 -14.40
C PHE A 260 16.52 -12.77 -14.73
N ILE A 261 16.50 -13.73 -15.66
CA ILE A 261 17.73 -14.31 -16.21
C ILE A 261 18.33 -13.39 -17.30
N PRO A 262 19.63 -13.55 -17.66
CA PRO A 262 20.26 -12.68 -18.66
C PRO A 262 19.49 -12.59 -19.99
N TYR A 263 18.96 -13.71 -20.46
CA TYR A 263 18.13 -13.75 -21.69
C TYR A 263 16.89 -12.86 -21.59
N GLU A 264 16.22 -12.85 -20.44
CA GLU A 264 15.00 -12.04 -20.22
C GLU A 264 15.34 -10.54 -20.17
N ILE A 265 16.45 -10.19 -19.51
CA ILE A 265 16.96 -8.81 -19.51
C ILE A 265 17.33 -8.36 -20.91
N GLU A 266 18.03 -9.21 -21.68
CA GLU A 266 18.38 -8.90 -23.08
C GLU A 266 17.14 -8.64 -23.92
N LYS A 267 16.10 -9.48 -23.80
CA LYS A 267 14.83 -9.30 -24.50
C LYS A 267 14.13 -7.98 -24.13
N LEU A 268 14.11 -7.63 -22.85
CA LEU A 268 13.54 -6.35 -22.41
C LEU A 268 14.36 -5.17 -22.94
N ASN A 269 15.70 -5.26 -22.91
CA ASN A 269 16.56 -4.20 -23.45
C ASN A 269 16.38 -4.01 -24.98
N GLN A 270 16.19 -5.10 -25.73
CA GLN A 270 15.95 -5.05 -27.18
C GLN A 270 14.72 -4.23 -27.56
N ILE A 271 13.71 -4.17 -26.70
CA ILE A 271 12.50 -3.38 -26.93
C ILE A 271 12.52 -2.01 -26.25
N GLY A 272 13.64 -1.62 -25.61
CA GLY A 272 13.85 -0.27 -25.09
C GLY A 272 13.85 -0.14 -23.56
N PHE A 273 13.82 -1.22 -22.79
CA PHE A 273 13.99 -1.12 -21.34
C PHE A 273 15.43 -0.78 -20.97
N GLU A 274 15.60 0.13 -20.02
CA GLU A 274 16.86 0.44 -19.37
C GLU A 274 16.95 -0.25 -18.00
N SER A 275 18.08 -0.94 -17.75
CA SER A 275 18.31 -1.59 -16.46
C SER A 275 18.70 -0.57 -15.40
N VAL A 276 18.03 -0.60 -14.24
CA VAL A 276 18.26 0.33 -13.13
C VAL A 276 18.33 -0.38 -11.78
N HIS A 277 19.10 0.19 -10.83
CA HIS A 277 19.22 -0.32 -9.46
C HIS A 277 18.78 0.70 -8.40
N LEU A 278 18.46 0.21 -7.18
CA LEU A 278 18.10 1.03 -6.00
C LEU A 278 19.29 1.27 -5.04
N GLY A 279 20.50 0.92 -5.44
CA GLY A 279 21.70 0.99 -4.61
C GLY A 279 22.28 -0.40 -4.30
N PRO A 280 23.26 -0.50 -3.39
CA PRO A 280 24.08 -1.71 -3.21
C PRO A 280 23.36 -2.84 -2.46
N ARG A 281 22.17 -2.59 -1.91
CA ARG A 281 21.42 -3.59 -1.13
C ARG A 281 20.34 -4.24 -1.97
N ILE A 282 20.34 -5.58 -2.00
CA ILE A 282 19.31 -6.35 -2.69
C ILE A 282 18.04 -6.33 -1.84
N LEU A 283 16.92 -5.91 -2.44
CA LEU A 283 15.60 -5.91 -1.82
C LEU A 283 14.80 -7.12 -2.26
N ARG A 284 13.96 -7.64 -1.38
CA ARG A 284 12.91 -8.58 -1.77
C ARG A 284 11.86 -7.86 -2.63
N VAL A 285 11.13 -8.60 -3.46
CA VAL A 285 10.15 -8.03 -4.41
C VAL A 285 9.12 -7.14 -3.68
N GLU A 286 8.58 -7.62 -2.55
CA GLU A 286 7.60 -6.86 -1.75
C GLU A 286 8.14 -5.56 -1.15
N ASN A 287 9.46 -5.42 -1.04
CA ASN A 287 10.12 -4.20 -0.60
C ASN A 287 10.61 -3.35 -1.79
N ALA A 288 11.01 -3.99 -2.88
CA ALA A 288 11.46 -3.31 -4.10
C ALA A 288 10.31 -2.54 -4.77
N VAL A 289 9.11 -3.12 -4.80
CA VAL A 289 7.93 -2.49 -5.41
C VAL A 289 7.65 -1.11 -4.79
N PRO A 290 7.36 -0.96 -3.48
CA PRO A 290 7.09 0.36 -2.92
C PRO A 290 8.32 1.29 -2.97
N ALA A 291 9.54 0.76 -2.83
CA ALA A 291 10.75 1.56 -2.91
C ALA A 291 10.95 2.19 -4.30
N LEU A 292 10.72 1.43 -5.37
CA LEU A 292 10.79 1.91 -6.76
C LEU A 292 9.69 2.94 -7.02
N ILE A 293 8.44 2.65 -6.65
CA ILE A 293 7.32 3.58 -6.84
C ILE A 293 7.59 4.91 -6.14
N SER A 294 7.96 4.88 -4.85
CA SER A 294 8.24 6.11 -4.08
C SER A 294 9.46 6.87 -4.56
N ARG A 295 10.42 6.19 -5.20
CA ARG A 295 11.58 6.86 -5.79
C ARG A 295 11.21 7.55 -7.10
N LEU A 296 10.43 6.90 -7.93
CA LEU A 296 9.99 7.43 -9.23
C LEU A 296 8.95 8.55 -9.05
N TYR A 297 8.04 8.38 -8.11
CA TYR A 297 6.96 9.33 -7.80
C TYR A 297 6.88 9.55 -6.29
N PRO A 298 7.74 10.43 -5.73
CA PRO A 298 7.67 10.78 -4.32
C PRO A 298 6.35 11.50 -4.00
N ALA A 299 5.78 11.20 -2.81
CA ALA A 299 4.54 11.81 -2.30
C ALA A 299 4.77 13.24 -1.82
#